data_1509d1194a23300fb00ba242525c233c
#
_entry.id   1509d1194a23300fb00ba242525c233c
#
_cell.length_a   1.000
_cell.length_b   1.000
_cell.length_c   1.000
_cell.angle_alpha   90.00
_cell.angle_beta   90.00
_cell.angle_gamma   90.00
#
_symmetry.space_group_name_H-M   'P 1'
#
loop_
_entity.id
_entity.type
_entity.pdbx_description
1 polymer ?
#
loop_
_entity_poly.entity_id
_entity_poly.type
_entity_poly.pdbx_seq_one_letter_code
_entity_poly.pdbx_strand_id
1 'polypeptide(L)'
;MTLFTKSLCSACQEIRKDFDLKTLGVEVEELGPDNPDALAHLAWHELVEIAEKSLPILVLNDSSAIADTDTIKSYLAERITHH
;
A
#
# COMPACT_ATOMS: atom_id res chain seq x y z
N MET A 1 -2.87 1.37 8.84
CA MET A 1 -2.12 1.53 7.58
C MET A 1 -2.86 0.85 6.45
N THR A 2 -2.77 1.42 5.27
CA THR A 2 -3.44 0.89 4.08
C THR A 2 -2.44 0.78 2.94
N LEU A 3 -2.37 -0.38 2.31
CA LEU A 3 -1.54 -0.59 1.13
C LEU A 3 -2.43 -0.62 -0.11
N PHE A 4 -2.28 0.37 -0.98
CA PHE A 4 -3.01 0.42 -2.24
C PHE A 4 -2.23 -0.34 -3.31
N THR A 5 -2.90 -1.28 -3.96
CA THR A 5 -2.32 -2.16 -4.98
C THR A 5 -3.18 -2.20 -6.23
N LYS A 6 -2.73 -2.93 -7.25
CA LYS A 6 -3.54 -3.24 -8.42
C LYS A 6 -3.33 -4.69 -8.82
N SER A 7 -4.24 -5.24 -9.63
CA SER A 7 -4.26 -6.69 -9.93
C SER A 7 -3.03 -7.22 -10.66
N LEU A 8 -2.41 -6.45 -11.54
CA LEU A 8 -1.24 -6.90 -12.31
C LEU A 8 0.04 -6.16 -11.89
N CYS A 9 0.23 -6.00 -10.59
CA CYS A 9 1.39 -5.32 -10.04
C CYS A 9 2.34 -6.34 -9.40
N SER A 10 3.47 -6.60 -10.02
CA SER A 10 4.43 -7.56 -9.48
C SER A 10 5.06 -7.07 -8.16
N ALA A 11 5.33 -5.76 -8.04
CA ALA A 11 5.84 -5.18 -6.80
C ALA A 11 4.84 -5.33 -5.65
N CYS A 12 3.54 -5.14 -5.93
CA CYS A 12 2.49 -5.32 -4.94
C CYS A 12 2.43 -6.78 -4.46
N GLN A 13 2.50 -7.73 -5.39
CA GLN A 13 2.49 -9.15 -5.06
C GLN A 13 3.71 -9.55 -4.25
N GLU A 14 4.87 -8.99 -4.57
CA GLU A 14 6.11 -9.24 -3.85
C GLU A 14 6.01 -8.81 -2.39
N ILE A 15 5.46 -7.64 -2.14
CA ILE A 15 5.25 -7.16 -0.77
C ILE A 15 4.28 -8.07 -0.02
N ARG A 16 3.19 -8.48 -0.66
CA ARG A 16 2.20 -9.35 -0.03
C ARG A 16 2.75 -10.75 0.26
N LYS A 17 3.72 -11.19 -0.54
CA LYS A 17 4.38 -12.48 -0.33
C LYS A 17 5.41 -12.42 0.79
N ASP A 18 6.19 -11.34 0.83
CA ASP A 18 7.30 -11.20 1.77
C ASP A 18 6.86 -10.83 3.18
N PHE A 19 5.68 -10.23 3.33
CA PHE A 19 5.20 -9.72 4.62
C PHE A 19 3.79 -10.21 4.92
N ASP A 20 3.53 -10.56 6.17
CA ASP A 20 2.19 -10.86 6.65
C ASP A 20 1.51 -9.52 7.02
N LEU A 21 0.91 -8.89 6.02
CA LEU A 21 0.31 -7.57 6.18
C LEU A 21 -0.80 -7.55 7.21
N LYS A 22 -1.58 -8.62 7.30
CA LYS A 22 -2.64 -8.72 8.28
C LYS A 22 -2.10 -8.68 9.71
N THR A 23 -1.03 -9.41 9.98
CA THR A 23 -0.37 -9.41 11.28
C THR A 23 0.21 -8.05 11.61
N LEU A 24 0.71 -7.33 10.60
CA LEU A 24 1.27 -5.99 10.77
C LEU A 24 0.22 -4.90 10.89
N GLY A 25 -1.07 -5.24 10.77
CA GLY A 25 -2.15 -4.27 10.84
C GLY A 25 -2.30 -3.44 9.57
N VAL A 26 -1.88 -3.97 8.44
CA VAL A 26 -1.98 -3.29 7.15
C VAL A 26 -3.18 -3.84 6.38
N GLU A 27 -4.11 -2.95 6.01
CA GLU A 27 -5.22 -3.29 5.14
C GLU A 27 -4.76 -3.16 3.70
N VAL A 28 -5.17 -4.10 2.85
CA VAL A 28 -4.84 -4.07 1.43
C VAL A 28 -6.08 -3.68 0.64
N GLU A 29 -5.98 -2.61 -0.15
CA GLU A 29 -7.06 -2.20 -1.05
C GLU A 29 -6.55 -2.27 -2.48
N GLU A 30 -7.21 -3.07 -3.30
CA GLU A 30 -6.86 -3.25 -4.69
C GLU A 30 -7.65 -2.28 -5.57
N LEU A 31 -6.93 -1.43 -6.31
CA LEU A 31 -7.54 -0.49 -7.23
C LEU A 31 -8.00 -1.21 -8.49
N GLY A 32 -9.23 -0.97 -8.90
CA GLY A 32 -9.78 -1.60 -10.09
C GLY A 32 -11.23 -1.19 -10.31
N PRO A 33 -11.81 -1.53 -11.47
CA PRO A 33 -13.19 -1.16 -11.79
C PRO A 33 -14.21 -1.83 -10.87
N ASP A 34 -13.83 -2.94 -10.23
CA ASP A 34 -14.71 -3.68 -9.33
C ASP A 34 -14.64 -3.17 -7.88
N ASN A 35 -13.78 -2.18 -7.61
CA ASN A 35 -13.59 -1.66 -6.26
C ASN A 35 -13.55 -0.14 -6.26
N PRO A 36 -14.70 0.53 -6.46
CA PRO A 36 -14.73 2.00 -6.46
C PRO A 36 -14.40 2.61 -5.10
N ASP A 37 -14.63 1.87 -4.01
CA ASP A 37 -14.32 2.36 -2.66
C ASP A 37 -12.81 2.57 -2.46
N ALA A 38 -11.98 1.72 -3.05
CA ALA A 38 -10.53 1.87 -2.98
C ALA A 38 -10.08 3.16 -3.66
N LEU A 39 -10.64 3.47 -4.82
CA LEU A 39 -10.32 4.70 -5.53
C LEU A 39 -10.79 5.93 -4.76
N ALA A 40 -11.98 5.87 -4.17
CA ALA A 40 -12.49 6.96 -3.34
C ALA A 40 -11.60 7.20 -2.12
N HIS A 41 -11.14 6.15 -1.48
CA HIS A 41 -10.23 6.24 -0.34
C HIS A 41 -8.89 6.85 -0.75
N LEU A 42 -8.37 6.43 -1.90
CA LEU A 42 -7.13 7.00 -2.45
C LEU A 42 -7.28 8.49 -2.75
N ALA A 43 -8.42 8.88 -3.33
CA ALA A 43 -8.73 10.29 -3.62
C ALA A 43 -8.87 11.12 -2.35
N TRP A 44 -9.39 10.54 -1.28
CA TRP A 44 -9.48 11.20 0.03
C TRP A 44 -8.09 11.63 0.52
N HIS A 45 -7.06 10.83 0.25
CA HIS A 45 -5.68 11.16 0.63
C HIS A 45 -4.96 11.99 -0.42
N GLU A 46 -5.63 12.39 -1.49
CA GLU A 46 -5.06 13.19 -2.58
C GLU A 46 -3.88 12.49 -3.28
N LEU A 47 -3.96 11.19 -3.42
CA LEU A 47 -2.87 10.37 -3.96
C LEU A 47 -3.12 9.83 -5.37
N VAL A 48 -4.20 10.25 -6.02
CA VAL A 48 -4.59 9.71 -7.33
C VAL A 48 -3.48 9.91 -8.39
N GLU A 49 -2.87 11.09 -8.43
CA GLU A 49 -1.80 11.36 -9.39
C GLU A 49 -0.57 10.50 -9.14
N ILE A 50 -0.21 10.29 -7.89
CA ILE A 50 0.91 9.44 -7.51
C ILE A 50 0.62 7.99 -7.87
N ALA A 51 -0.61 7.53 -7.65
CA ALA A 51 -1.02 6.16 -7.96
C ALA A 51 -1.00 5.87 -9.47
N GLU A 52 -1.25 6.86 -10.30
CA GLU A 52 -1.17 6.69 -11.75
C GLU A 52 0.25 6.40 -12.20
N LYS A 53 1.24 6.87 -11.46
CA LYS A 53 2.66 6.72 -11.80
C LYS A 53 3.35 5.61 -11.03
N SER A 54 2.96 5.38 -9.80
CA SER A 54 3.65 4.45 -8.90
C SER A 54 2.68 3.73 -7.98
N LEU A 55 2.62 2.42 -8.09
CA LEU A 55 1.99 1.54 -7.13
C LEU A 55 3.01 0.46 -6.79
N PRO A 56 3.02 -0.07 -5.58
CA PRO A 56 2.08 0.17 -4.48
C PRO A 56 2.32 1.48 -3.72
N ILE A 57 1.31 1.93 -2.98
CA ILE A 57 1.41 3.08 -2.07
C ILE A 57 0.99 2.62 -0.68
N LEU A 58 1.82 2.86 0.31
CA LEU A 58 1.51 2.59 1.71
C LEU A 58 1.12 3.89 2.40
N VAL A 59 -0.11 3.96 2.92
CA VAL A 59 -0.60 5.10 3.68
C VAL A 59 -0.52 4.76 5.16
N LEU A 60 0.20 5.57 5.91
CA LEU A 60 0.43 5.37 7.34
C LEU A 60 -0.73 5.95 8.17
N ASN A 61 -0.72 5.65 9.47
CA ASN A 61 -1.80 6.10 10.37
C ASN A 61 -1.90 7.61 10.51
N ASP A 62 -0.80 8.34 10.26
CA ASP A 62 -0.78 9.79 10.29
C ASP A 62 -1.09 10.43 8.94
N SER A 63 -1.58 9.65 7.99
CA SER A 63 -1.90 10.03 6.61
C SER A 63 -0.68 10.31 5.73
N SER A 64 0.53 10.02 6.19
CA SER A 64 1.72 10.05 5.36
C SER A 64 1.69 8.90 4.35
N ALA A 65 2.25 9.12 3.16
CA ALA A 65 2.26 8.11 2.11
C ALA A 65 3.69 7.77 1.70
N ILE A 66 3.92 6.49 1.45
CA ILE A 66 5.20 5.99 0.92
C ILE A 66 4.88 5.34 -0.43
N ALA A 67 5.46 5.89 -1.51
CA ALA A 67 5.19 5.42 -2.86
C ALA A 67 6.34 4.62 -3.47
N ASP A 68 7.45 4.48 -2.76
CA ASP A 68 8.62 3.74 -3.22
C ASP A 68 8.62 2.32 -2.66
N THR A 69 8.68 1.32 -3.51
CA THR A 69 8.63 -0.09 -3.11
C THR A 69 9.71 -0.47 -2.11
N ASP A 70 10.94 -0.05 -2.35
CA ASP A 70 12.05 -0.37 -1.44
C ASP A 70 11.86 0.27 -0.08
N THR A 71 11.37 1.50 -0.03
CA THR A 71 11.09 2.20 1.22
C THR A 71 9.93 1.53 1.97
N ILE A 72 8.89 1.08 1.25
CA ILE A 72 7.79 0.33 1.85
C ILE A 72 8.30 -0.94 2.51
N LYS A 73 9.14 -1.70 1.80
CA LYS A 73 9.71 -2.93 2.33
C LYS A 73 10.56 -2.68 3.57
N SER A 74 11.39 -1.64 3.54
CA SER A 74 12.22 -1.27 4.70
C SER A 74 11.37 -0.90 5.89
N TYR A 75 10.31 -0.12 5.67
CA TYR A 75 9.39 0.29 6.74
C TYR A 75 8.70 -0.92 7.37
N LEU A 76 8.20 -1.83 6.56
CA LEU A 76 7.52 -3.03 7.05
C LEU A 76 8.48 -3.97 7.78
N ALA A 77 9.71 -4.10 7.27
CA ALA A 77 10.75 -4.93 7.91
C ALA A 77 11.10 -4.40 9.29
N GLU A 78 11.21 -3.09 9.46
CA GLU A 78 11.48 -2.48 10.76
C GLU A 78 10.36 -2.78 11.78
N ARG A 79 9.12 -2.79 11.33
CA ARG A 79 7.99 -3.10 12.22
C ARG A 79 8.01 -4.55 12.69
N ILE A 80 8.56 -5.44 11.90
CA ILE A 80 8.73 -6.85 12.30
C ILE A 80 9.78 -6.98 13.38
N THR A 81 10.89 -6.24 13.25
CA THR A 81 12.03 -6.35 14.18
C THR A 81 11.82 -5.60 15.49
N HIS A 82 10.80 -4.75 15.59
CA HIS A 82 10.52 -3.94 16.80
C HIS A 82 9.43 -4.54 17.68
N HIS A 83 9.24 -5.83 17.65
CA HIS A 83 8.29 -6.51 18.52
C HIS A 83 8.89 -6.84 19.87
#